data_d0a5a5fc48e3a713053c72dad2e61781
#
_entry.id   d0a5a5fc48e3a713053c72dad2e61781
#
_cell.length_a   1.000
_cell.length_b   1.000
_cell.length_c   1.000
_cell.angle_alpha   90.00
_cell.angle_beta   90.00
_cell.angle_gamma   90.00
#
_symmetry.space_group_name_H-M   'P 1'
#
loop_
_entity.id
_entity.type
_entity.pdbx_description
1 polymer ?
#
loop_
_entity_poly.entity_id
_entity_poly.type
_entity_poly.pdbx_seq_one_letter_code
_entity_poly.pdbx_strand_id
1 'polypeptide(L)'
;MTQLLVTTTENITGHPYEVIGEVFGLTTQSKNLVRNIGAGLKGLVGGEIKDYTKMLEESRDVAVNRLRDNASAMGADAVVMMRFDTGSISQDMQSVAAYGTAVRFITEDLTTDNA
;
A
#
# COMPACT_ATOMS: atom_id res chain seq x y z
N MET A 1 7.43 -2.88 -16.92
CA MET A 1 6.51 -3.53 -15.97
C MET A 1 5.30 -2.67 -15.76
N THR A 2 4.14 -3.24 -15.96
CA THR A 2 2.90 -2.50 -15.77
C THR A 2 2.54 -2.49 -14.30
N GLN A 3 2.36 -1.30 -13.76
CA GLN A 3 1.91 -1.17 -12.39
C GLN A 3 0.38 -1.14 -12.39
N LEU A 4 -0.21 -2.05 -11.64
CA LEU A 4 -1.64 -2.04 -11.53
C LEU A 4 -2.11 -0.88 -10.65
N LEU A 5 -3.34 -0.47 -10.84
CA LEU A 5 -3.91 0.62 -10.10
C LEU A 5 -4.17 0.21 -8.66
N VAL A 6 -3.79 1.06 -7.73
CA VAL A 6 -4.15 0.92 -6.32
C VAL A 6 -4.92 2.18 -5.95
N THR A 7 -6.11 2.01 -5.43
CA THR A 7 -6.96 3.14 -5.09
C THR A 7 -7.61 2.94 -3.73
N THR A 8 -7.95 4.04 -3.08
CA THR A 8 -8.67 4.00 -1.82
C THR A 8 -10.17 3.98 -2.00
N THR A 9 -10.63 4.18 -3.24
CA THR A 9 -12.06 4.16 -3.53
C THR A 9 -12.56 2.74 -3.68
N GLU A 10 -13.87 2.57 -3.55
CA GLU A 10 -14.50 1.29 -3.76
C GLU A 10 -14.68 1.01 -5.25
N ASN A 11 -15.01 2.03 -6.02
CA ASN A 11 -15.31 1.86 -7.42
C ASN A 11 -14.24 2.48 -8.29
N ILE A 12 -14.06 1.92 -9.48
CA ILE A 12 -13.17 2.45 -10.49
C ILE A 12 -14.03 2.79 -11.69
N THR A 13 -14.04 4.06 -12.05
CA THR A 13 -14.89 4.54 -13.14
C THR A 13 -14.58 3.78 -14.43
N GLY A 14 -15.63 3.24 -15.04
CA GLY A 14 -15.47 2.54 -16.32
C GLY A 14 -14.97 1.12 -16.21
N HIS A 15 -14.77 0.61 -15.00
CA HIS A 15 -14.17 -0.72 -14.81
C HIS A 15 -14.96 -1.51 -13.78
N PRO A 16 -16.06 -2.14 -14.17
CA PRO A 16 -16.69 -3.11 -13.27
C PRO A 16 -15.71 -4.25 -13.00
N TYR A 17 -15.84 -4.84 -11.84
CA TYR A 17 -14.86 -5.84 -11.44
C TYR A 17 -15.49 -6.93 -10.61
N GLU A 18 -14.76 -8.04 -10.52
CA GLU A 18 -15.06 -9.10 -9.57
C GLU A 18 -13.96 -9.15 -8.53
N VAL A 19 -14.32 -9.55 -7.33
CA VAL A 19 -13.40 -9.61 -6.21
C VAL A 19 -12.59 -10.89 -6.28
N ILE A 20 -11.26 -10.78 -6.13
CA ILE A 20 -10.40 -11.93 -6.01
C ILE A 20 -10.20 -12.26 -4.53
N GLY A 21 -9.87 -11.27 -3.73
CA GLY A 21 -9.65 -11.47 -2.31
C GLY A 21 -8.83 -10.36 -1.71
N GLU A 22 -8.58 -10.48 -0.43
CA GLU A 22 -7.75 -9.50 0.27
C GLU A 22 -6.29 -9.65 -0.15
N VAL A 23 -5.57 -8.54 -0.07
CA VAL A 23 -4.15 -8.52 -0.40
C VAL A 23 -3.44 -7.57 0.55
N PHE A 24 -2.22 -7.91 0.89
CA PHE A 24 -1.41 -7.15 1.84
C PHE A 24 -0.05 -6.87 1.24
N GLY A 25 0.55 -5.77 1.69
CA GLY A 25 1.95 -5.49 1.47
C GLY A 25 2.52 -5.00 2.79
N LEU A 26 3.59 -5.63 3.23
CA LEU A 26 4.11 -5.38 4.57
C LEU A 26 5.55 -4.90 4.48
N THR A 27 5.90 -4.00 5.38
CA THR A 27 7.29 -3.68 5.63
C THR A 27 7.50 -3.54 7.12
N THR A 28 8.68 -3.88 7.57
CA THR A 28 9.03 -3.82 8.98
C THR A 28 10.24 -2.94 9.12
N GLN A 29 10.21 -2.05 10.10
CA GLN A 29 11.31 -1.12 10.33
C GLN A 29 11.75 -1.19 11.78
N SER A 30 13.06 -1.02 11.96
CA SER A 30 13.64 -0.96 13.30
C SER A 30 13.30 0.39 13.93
N LYS A 31 12.74 0.35 15.13
CA LYS A 31 12.52 1.58 15.88
C LYS A 31 13.84 2.24 16.30
N ASN A 32 14.91 1.47 16.36
CA ASN A 32 16.21 2.04 16.66
C ASN A 32 16.64 3.00 15.55
N LEU A 33 16.41 2.63 14.31
CA LEU A 33 16.69 3.54 13.20
C LEU A 33 15.86 4.80 13.32
N VAL A 34 14.58 4.64 13.62
CA VAL A 34 13.67 5.79 13.79
C VAL A 34 14.15 6.67 14.93
N ARG A 35 14.51 6.07 16.06
CA ARG A 35 15.01 6.82 17.22
C ARG A 35 16.29 7.55 16.91
N ASN A 36 17.19 6.89 16.20
CA ASN A 36 18.48 7.52 15.86
C ASN A 36 18.29 8.73 14.97
N ILE A 37 17.39 8.64 14.01
CA ILE A 37 17.04 9.78 13.18
C ILE A 37 16.43 10.88 14.03
N GLY A 38 15.49 10.52 14.90
CA GLY A 38 14.86 11.49 15.78
C GLY A 38 15.84 12.15 16.72
N ALA A 39 16.79 11.37 17.27
CA ALA A 39 17.79 11.91 18.17
C ALA A 39 18.70 12.88 17.44
N GLY A 40 19.08 12.56 16.20
CA GLY A 40 19.92 13.46 15.42
C GLY A 40 19.23 14.75 15.06
N LEU A 41 17.91 14.77 15.11
CA LEU A 41 17.10 15.92 14.74
C LEU A 41 16.59 16.70 15.95
N LYS A 42 16.97 16.28 17.14
CA LYS A 42 16.49 16.90 18.37
C LYS A 42 16.79 18.39 18.46
N GLY A 43 17.85 18.83 17.82
CA GLY A 43 18.24 20.24 17.87
C GLY A 43 17.42 21.12 16.95
N LEU A 44 16.59 20.56 16.11
CA LEU A 44 15.79 21.35 15.20
C LEU A 44 14.63 21.97 15.96
N VAL A 45 14.47 23.27 15.78
CA VAL A 45 13.44 24.03 16.47
C VAL A 45 12.37 24.39 15.46
N GLY A 46 11.17 23.92 15.73
CA GLY A 46 10.02 24.24 14.89
C GLY A 46 10.07 23.53 13.54
N GLY A 47 8.96 23.52 12.86
CA GLY A 47 8.87 22.98 11.53
C GLY A 47 8.87 21.46 11.47
N GLU A 48 8.81 20.99 10.26
CA GLU A 48 8.73 19.56 9.98
C GLU A 48 10.11 18.94 10.01
N ILE A 49 10.20 17.73 10.53
CA ILE A 49 11.42 16.95 10.52
C ILE A 49 11.47 16.21 9.20
N LYS A 50 12.12 16.80 8.21
CA LYS A 50 12.05 16.33 6.83
C LYS A 50 12.58 14.94 6.63
N ASP A 51 13.71 14.61 7.27
CA ASP A 51 14.29 13.28 7.11
C ASP A 51 13.40 12.21 7.68
N TYR A 52 12.73 12.52 8.77
CA TYR A 52 11.79 11.60 9.39
C TYR A 52 10.58 11.37 8.50
N THR A 53 10.05 12.46 7.95
CA THR A 53 8.92 12.39 7.04
C THR A 53 9.27 11.60 5.80
N LYS A 54 10.45 11.83 5.25
CA LYS A 54 10.90 11.11 4.08
C LYS A 54 10.98 9.61 4.35
N MET A 55 11.50 9.24 5.51
CA MET A 55 11.60 7.83 5.88
C MET A 55 10.22 7.19 5.96
N LEU A 56 9.25 7.90 6.53
CA LEU A 56 7.88 7.38 6.61
C LEU A 56 7.26 7.22 5.24
N GLU A 57 7.49 8.18 4.37
CA GLU A 57 6.99 8.10 2.99
C GLU A 57 7.60 6.91 2.26
N GLU A 58 8.89 6.68 2.43
CA GLU A 58 9.56 5.54 1.81
C GLU A 58 9.01 4.23 2.33
N SER A 59 8.70 4.15 3.62
CA SER A 59 8.12 2.96 4.20
C SER A 59 6.76 2.65 3.59
N ARG A 60 5.94 3.69 3.41
CA ARG A 60 4.64 3.52 2.77
C ARG A 60 4.80 3.04 1.34
N ASP A 61 5.73 3.64 0.62
CA ASP A 61 5.97 3.26 -0.77
C ASP A 61 6.37 1.80 -0.89
N VAL A 62 7.23 1.34 0.01
CA VAL A 62 7.63 -0.07 0.02
C VAL A 62 6.42 -0.96 0.27
N ALA A 63 5.60 -0.60 1.25
CA ALA A 63 4.41 -1.40 1.57
C ALA A 63 3.45 -1.46 0.39
N VAL A 64 3.21 -0.33 -0.28
CA VAL A 64 2.31 -0.28 -1.42
C VAL A 64 2.87 -1.07 -2.60
N ASN A 65 4.18 -0.97 -2.84
CA ASN A 65 4.78 -1.71 -3.94
C ASN A 65 4.71 -3.21 -3.70
N ARG A 66 4.89 -3.65 -2.46
CA ARG A 66 4.71 -5.06 -2.12
C ARG A 66 3.27 -5.50 -2.29
N LEU A 67 2.33 -4.62 -1.94
CA LEU A 67 0.91 -4.87 -2.18
C LEU A 67 0.64 -5.09 -3.66
N ARG A 68 1.19 -4.22 -4.51
CA ARG A 68 1.04 -4.35 -5.96
C ARG A 68 1.60 -5.66 -6.48
N ASP A 69 2.80 -6.01 -6.02
CA ASP A 69 3.43 -7.25 -6.45
C ASP A 69 2.59 -8.45 -6.04
N ASN A 70 2.08 -8.44 -4.82
CA ASN A 70 1.27 -9.54 -4.33
C ASN A 70 -0.06 -9.63 -5.08
N ALA A 71 -0.69 -8.49 -5.35
CA ALA A 71 -1.92 -8.46 -6.14
C ALA A 71 -1.68 -8.96 -7.56
N SER A 72 -0.58 -8.54 -8.15
CA SER A 72 -0.21 -9.00 -9.49
C SER A 72 -0.04 -10.51 -9.52
N ALA A 73 0.57 -11.07 -8.49
CA ALA A 73 0.76 -12.52 -8.40
C ALA A 73 -0.57 -13.26 -8.27
N MET A 74 -1.61 -12.59 -7.76
CA MET A 74 -2.96 -13.16 -7.68
C MET A 74 -3.71 -13.07 -9.01
N GLY A 75 -3.15 -12.41 -9.99
CA GLY A 75 -3.83 -12.19 -11.25
C GLY A 75 -4.76 -10.99 -11.23
N ALA A 76 -4.55 -10.07 -10.31
CA ALA A 76 -5.42 -8.91 -10.18
C ALA A 76 -5.10 -7.84 -11.21
N ASP A 77 -6.11 -7.06 -11.56
CA ASP A 77 -5.96 -5.89 -12.40
C ASP A 77 -5.83 -4.61 -11.59
N ALA A 78 -6.35 -4.62 -10.37
CA ALA A 78 -6.31 -3.45 -9.50
C ALA A 78 -6.51 -3.87 -8.06
N VAL A 79 -6.24 -2.92 -7.16
CA VAL A 79 -6.57 -3.05 -5.74
C VAL A 79 -7.46 -1.87 -5.38
N VAL A 80 -8.59 -2.16 -4.76
CA VAL A 80 -9.53 -1.13 -4.32
C VAL A 80 -9.57 -1.08 -2.80
N MET A 81 -10.04 0.03 -2.29
CA MET A 81 -10.22 0.25 -0.85
C MET A 81 -8.95 0.04 -0.06
N MET A 82 -7.83 0.53 -0.61
CA MET A 82 -6.54 0.39 0.04
C MET A 82 -6.46 1.26 1.29
N ARG A 83 -5.92 0.70 2.35
CA ARG A 83 -5.70 1.37 3.63
C ARG A 83 -4.34 1.03 4.15
N PHE A 84 -3.85 1.85 5.04
CA PHE A 84 -2.62 1.59 5.77
C PHE A 84 -2.94 1.27 7.22
N ASP A 85 -2.15 0.39 7.77
CA ASP A 85 -2.17 0.11 9.19
C ASP A 85 -0.73 0.09 9.68
N THR A 86 -0.48 0.73 10.81
CA THR A 86 0.85 0.75 11.40
C THR A 86 0.74 0.25 12.82
N GLY A 87 1.77 -0.45 13.26
CA GLY A 87 1.74 -0.97 14.61
C GLY A 87 3.12 -1.38 15.08
N SER A 88 3.20 -1.55 16.38
CA SER A 88 4.42 -2.03 17.01
C SER A 88 4.40 -3.55 17.07
N ILE A 89 5.42 -4.18 16.51
CA ILE A 89 5.59 -5.62 16.63
C ILE A 89 6.26 -5.93 17.96
N SER A 90 7.21 -5.08 18.35
CA SER A 90 7.92 -5.21 19.61
C SER A 90 8.42 -3.82 19.99
N GLN A 91 9.19 -3.75 21.06
CA GLN A 91 9.77 -2.48 21.48
C GLN A 91 10.66 -1.86 20.39
N ASP A 92 11.29 -2.71 19.59
CA ASP A 92 12.27 -2.25 18.62
C ASP A 92 11.80 -2.30 17.18
N MET A 93 10.61 -2.82 16.93
CA MET A 93 10.14 -3.06 15.58
C MET A 93 8.77 -2.47 15.37
N GLN A 94 8.62 -1.85 14.22
CA GLN A 94 7.35 -1.27 13.81
C GLN A 94 7.02 -1.78 12.42
N SER A 95 5.75 -2.04 12.18
CA SER A 95 5.30 -2.50 10.88
C SER A 95 4.43 -1.45 10.22
N VAL A 96 4.51 -1.41 8.90
CA VAL A 96 3.58 -0.67 8.07
C VAL A 96 2.95 -1.68 7.14
N ALA A 97 1.64 -1.73 7.14
CA ALA A 97 0.89 -2.64 6.28
C ALA A 97 0.02 -1.81 5.35
N ALA A 98 0.10 -2.12 4.06
CA ALA A 98 -0.88 -1.67 3.10
C ALA A 98 -1.78 -2.86 2.82
N TYR A 99 -3.09 -2.66 2.79
CA TYR A 99 -4.00 -3.75 2.50
C TYR A 99 -5.19 -3.24 1.72
N GLY A 100 -5.84 -4.15 1.04
CA GLY A 100 -7.01 -3.81 0.26
C GLY A 100 -7.60 -5.04 -0.37
N THR A 101 -8.43 -4.83 -1.36
CA THR A 101 -9.10 -5.91 -2.07
C THR A 101 -8.58 -5.98 -3.49
N ALA A 102 -8.03 -7.13 -3.83
CA ALA A 102 -7.56 -7.38 -5.19
C ALA A 102 -8.77 -7.73 -6.05
N VAL A 103 -8.85 -7.11 -7.23
CA VAL A 103 -9.99 -7.27 -8.12
C VAL A 103 -9.51 -7.52 -9.54
N ARG A 104 -10.37 -8.18 -10.31
CA ARG A 104 -10.15 -8.41 -11.73
C ARG A 104 -11.24 -7.68 -12.50
N PHE A 105 -10.85 -6.91 -13.49
CA PHE A 105 -11.83 -6.21 -14.31
C PHE A 105 -12.67 -7.20 -15.09
N ILE A 106 -13.96 -6.93 -15.13
CA ILE A 106 -14.89 -7.70 -15.94
C ILE A 106 -14.94 -7.03 -17.30
N THR A 107 -14.50 -7.76 -18.30
CA THR A 107 -14.61 -7.26 -19.65
C THR A 107 -16.03 -7.51 -20.13
N GLU A 108 -16.74 -6.43 -20.40
CA GLU A 108 -18.05 -6.59 -21.00
C GLU A 108 -17.87 -7.02 -22.43
N ASP A 109 -18.13 -8.27 -22.67
CA ASP A 109 -18.10 -8.78 -24.02
C ASP A 109 -19.51 -8.70 -24.57
N LEU A 110 -19.69 -7.74 -25.43
CA LEU A 110 -21.02 -7.49 -26.00
C LEU A 110 -21.51 -8.66 -26.82
N THR A 111 -20.61 -9.44 -27.38
CA THR A 111 -21.04 -10.61 -28.13
C THR A 111 -21.58 -11.68 -27.22
N THR A 112 -21.03 -11.78 -26.03
CA THR A 112 -21.51 -12.72 -25.05
C THR A 112 -22.91 -12.33 -24.57
N ASP A 113 -23.09 -11.05 -24.35
CA ASP A 113 -24.38 -10.56 -23.86
C ASP A 113 -25.49 -10.77 -24.85
N ASN A 114 -25.13 -10.83 -26.10
CA ASN A 114 -26.12 -10.97 -27.15
C ASN A 114 -26.53 -12.41 -27.40
N ALA A 115 -25.90 -13.28 -26.72
CA ALA A 115 -26.20 -14.69 -26.90
C ALA A 115 -27.62 -15.01 -26.54
#